data_e6f4393f146bdfb95b9a265e19cf143f
#
_entry.id   e6f4393f146bdfb95b9a265e19cf143f
#
_cell.length_a   1.000
_cell.length_b   1.000
_cell.length_c   1.000
_cell.angle_alpha   90.00
_cell.angle_beta   90.00
_cell.angle_gamma   90.00
#
_symmetry.space_group_name_H-M   'P 1'
#
loop_
_entity.id
_entity.type
_entity.pdbx_description
1 polymer ?
#
loop_
_entity_poly.entity_id
_entity_poly.type
_entity_poly.pdbx_seq_one_letter_code
_entity_poly.pdbx_strand_id
1 'polypeptide(L)'
;DVYKRQALAGHSAVELGSLVVKALIERTGVSEYAVDEVILGQVLTAGAGQNPARQSAIKGGLPNSVSAITINDVCGSGLKALHLATQAIQCGEADIVIAGGQENMSRAPHVLTDSRTGAQLGNSQLVDSLVHDGLWDAFNDYHIGVTAENLAREYGISRQLQDAYALSSQQKARAAIDAGRFKDEIVPVMTQSNGQTLVVDTDEQPRTDASAEGLARLNPSFDSLGSVTAGNASSINDGAAAVMMMSEAKARALNLSLIHI
;
A
#
# COMPACT_ATOMS: atom_id res chain seq x y z
N ASP A 1 -8.72 9.57 15.89
CA ASP A 1 -7.87 10.44 15.09
C ASP A 1 -7.21 9.58 14.00
N VAL A 2 -7.66 9.73 12.76
CA VAL A 2 -7.27 8.90 11.60
C VAL A 2 -5.77 9.07 11.28
N TYR A 3 -5.19 10.19 11.71
CA TYR A 3 -3.78 10.52 11.47
C TYR A 3 -2.84 10.15 12.64
N LYS A 4 -3.33 9.46 13.66
CA LYS A 4 -2.46 8.87 14.69
C LYS A 4 -1.95 7.52 14.21
N ARG A 5 -0.67 7.24 14.39
CA ARG A 5 0.03 6.02 13.98
C ARG A 5 0.40 6.01 12.49
N GLN A 6 1.13 7.03 12.07
CA GLN A 6 1.67 7.12 10.71
C GLN A 6 3.14 7.55 10.80
N ALA A 7 3.96 6.69 11.37
CA ALA A 7 5.39 6.93 11.55
C ALA A 7 6.11 7.13 10.20
N LEU A 8 5.55 6.60 9.12
CA LEU A 8 6.08 6.71 7.77
C LEU A 8 5.58 7.94 6.98
N ALA A 9 4.70 8.78 7.56
CA ALA A 9 4.17 9.97 6.89
C ALA A 9 5.23 10.95 6.39
N GLY A 10 6.43 10.95 6.98
CA GLY A 10 7.56 11.77 6.55
C GLY A 10 8.21 11.34 5.25
N HIS A 11 7.98 10.10 4.80
CA HIS A 11 8.58 9.55 3.58
C HIS A 11 7.63 9.64 2.39
N SER A 12 8.17 9.81 1.19
CA SER A 12 7.36 9.65 -0.03
C SER A 12 7.13 8.16 -0.34
N ALA A 13 6.08 7.85 -1.11
CA ALA A 13 5.85 6.50 -1.61
C ALA A 13 7.09 5.96 -2.37
N VAL A 14 7.75 6.82 -3.14
CA VAL A 14 9.00 6.50 -3.86
C VAL A 14 10.13 6.12 -2.92
N GLU A 15 10.31 6.82 -1.80
CA GLU A 15 11.34 6.47 -0.81
C GLU A 15 11.03 5.12 -0.17
N LEU A 16 9.80 4.87 0.21
CA LEU A 16 9.39 3.57 0.76
C LEU A 16 9.59 2.43 -0.25
N GLY A 17 9.16 2.64 -1.50
CA GLY A 17 9.38 1.69 -2.59
C GLY A 17 10.85 1.41 -2.86
N SER A 18 11.71 2.43 -2.80
CA SER A 18 13.16 2.26 -3.00
C SER A 18 13.81 1.40 -1.93
N LEU A 19 13.33 1.47 -0.68
CA LEU A 19 13.85 0.66 0.43
C LEU A 19 13.55 -0.83 0.22
N VAL A 20 12.34 -1.18 -0.21
CA VAL A 20 11.98 -2.59 -0.45
C VAL A 20 12.67 -3.15 -1.70
N VAL A 21 12.84 -2.34 -2.76
CA VAL A 21 13.62 -2.75 -3.95
C VAL A 21 15.06 -3.03 -3.56
N LYS A 22 15.70 -2.10 -2.83
CA LYS A 22 17.06 -2.28 -2.34
C LYS A 22 17.21 -3.54 -1.47
N ALA A 23 16.29 -3.73 -0.53
CA ALA A 23 16.31 -4.88 0.36
C ALA A 23 16.19 -6.22 -0.40
N LEU A 24 15.38 -6.28 -1.47
CA LEU A 24 15.28 -7.49 -2.30
C LEU A 24 16.61 -7.82 -2.97
N ILE A 25 17.31 -6.85 -3.54
CA ILE A 25 18.64 -7.06 -4.15
C ILE A 25 19.64 -7.53 -3.10
N GLU A 26 19.70 -6.86 -1.96
CA GLU A 26 20.64 -7.20 -0.89
C GLU A 26 20.36 -8.58 -0.28
N ARG A 27 19.09 -8.94 -0.05
CA ARG A 27 18.70 -10.21 0.57
C ARG A 27 18.86 -11.41 -0.36
N THR A 28 18.59 -11.23 -1.65
CA THR A 28 18.68 -12.33 -2.62
C THR A 28 20.10 -12.51 -3.15
N GLY A 29 20.93 -11.47 -3.11
CA GLY A 29 22.26 -11.47 -3.75
C GLY A 29 22.18 -11.53 -5.28
N VAL A 30 21.01 -11.34 -5.87
CA VAL A 30 20.86 -11.23 -7.34
C VAL A 30 21.52 -9.93 -7.79
N SER A 31 22.32 -10.02 -8.86
CA SER A 31 22.90 -8.82 -9.43
C SER A 31 21.83 -7.85 -9.88
N GLU A 32 22.00 -6.59 -9.56
CA GLU A 32 21.11 -5.49 -9.99
C GLU A 32 21.02 -5.40 -11.53
N TYR A 33 22.02 -5.86 -12.25
CA TYR A 33 22.04 -5.93 -13.72
C TYR A 33 21.25 -7.11 -14.28
N ALA A 34 20.84 -8.05 -13.45
CA ALA A 34 20.06 -9.22 -13.86
C ALA A 34 18.54 -8.99 -13.76
N VAL A 35 18.12 -7.88 -13.19
CA VAL A 35 16.69 -7.50 -13.11
C VAL A 35 16.28 -6.87 -14.45
N ASP A 36 15.23 -7.42 -15.07
CA ASP A 36 14.73 -6.97 -16.36
C ASP A 36 13.73 -5.82 -16.21
N GLU A 37 12.84 -5.91 -15.21
CA GLU A 37 11.75 -4.97 -15.05
C GLU A 37 11.34 -4.78 -13.58
N VAL A 38 10.79 -3.58 -13.28
CA VAL A 38 10.14 -3.26 -12.01
C VAL A 38 8.70 -2.83 -12.28
N ILE A 39 7.73 -3.48 -11.65
CA ILE A 39 6.31 -3.16 -11.77
C ILE A 39 5.77 -2.83 -10.38
N LEU A 40 5.47 -1.55 -10.11
CA LEU A 40 4.93 -1.13 -8.82
C LEU A 40 3.57 -0.47 -8.98
N GLY A 41 2.62 -0.93 -8.18
CA GLY A 41 1.33 -0.28 -8.01
C GLY A 41 1.46 1.00 -7.18
N GLN A 42 0.80 2.07 -7.62
CA GLN A 42 0.58 3.28 -6.84
C GLN A 42 -0.66 3.99 -7.33
N VAL A 43 -1.59 4.30 -6.43
CA VAL A 43 -2.85 4.97 -6.76
C VAL A 43 -2.68 6.49 -6.77
N LEU A 44 -2.08 7.03 -5.72
CA LEU A 44 -1.98 8.47 -5.47
C LEU A 44 -0.67 9.01 -6.07
N THR A 45 -0.69 9.33 -7.35
CA THR A 45 0.50 9.76 -8.10
C THR A 45 0.60 11.28 -8.28
N ALA A 46 -0.42 12.05 -7.88
CA ALA A 46 -0.39 13.51 -7.99
C ALA A 46 0.79 14.08 -7.19
N GLY A 47 1.65 14.86 -7.87
CA GLY A 47 2.84 15.45 -7.24
C GLY A 47 3.98 14.47 -6.92
N ALA A 48 3.85 13.17 -7.21
CA ALA A 48 4.90 12.17 -6.94
C ALA A 48 6.06 12.21 -7.96
N GLY A 49 5.93 13.02 -8.99
CA GLY A 49 6.92 13.11 -10.07
C GLY A 49 6.69 12.08 -11.18
N GLN A 50 7.61 12.05 -12.11
CA GLN A 50 7.51 11.22 -13.30
C GLN A 50 7.76 9.75 -12.93
N ASN A 51 6.83 8.85 -13.29
CA ASN A 51 6.93 7.40 -13.13
C ASN A 51 7.50 6.98 -11.76
N PRO A 52 6.70 6.98 -10.69
CA PRO A 52 7.16 6.66 -9.34
C PRO A 52 7.89 5.31 -9.21
N ALA A 53 7.45 4.26 -9.93
CA ALA A 53 8.14 2.97 -9.93
C ALA A 53 9.57 3.09 -10.49
N ARG A 54 9.77 3.90 -11.53
CA ARG A 54 11.10 4.18 -12.08
C ARG A 54 11.99 4.89 -11.07
N GLN A 55 11.44 5.87 -10.36
CA GLN A 55 12.18 6.56 -9.31
C GLN A 55 12.60 5.61 -8.19
N SER A 56 11.70 4.72 -7.76
CA SER A 56 11.98 3.72 -6.74
C SER A 56 13.03 2.71 -7.19
N ALA A 57 12.97 2.25 -8.44
CA ALA A 57 13.96 1.35 -9.03
C ALA A 57 15.38 1.95 -8.99
N ILE A 58 15.54 3.17 -9.49
CA ILE A 58 16.85 3.84 -9.54
C ILE A 58 17.36 4.17 -8.13
N LYS A 59 16.50 4.71 -7.26
CA LYS A 59 16.87 4.99 -5.86
C LYS A 59 17.16 3.71 -5.06
N GLY A 60 16.55 2.61 -5.44
CA GLY A 60 16.81 1.28 -4.89
C GLY A 60 18.11 0.63 -5.34
N GLY A 61 18.85 1.28 -6.26
CA GLY A 61 20.17 0.84 -6.72
C GLY A 61 20.16 0.09 -8.05
N LEU A 62 19.03 -0.01 -8.73
CA LEU A 62 18.97 -0.66 -10.06
C LEU A 62 19.57 0.27 -11.14
N PRO A 63 20.21 -0.31 -12.18
CA PRO A 63 20.81 0.46 -13.25
C PRO A 63 19.77 1.10 -14.17
N ASN A 64 20.20 2.12 -14.93
CA ASN A 64 19.34 2.85 -15.87
C ASN A 64 18.77 1.98 -16.99
N SER A 65 19.35 0.81 -17.26
CA SER A 65 18.89 -0.15 -18.27
C SER A 65 17.62 -0.90 -17.88
N VAL A 66 17.31 -0.98 -16.58
CA VAL A 66 16.10 -1.69 -16.09
C VAL A 66 14.86 -0.92 -16.49
N SER A 67 13.89 -1.60 -17.10
CA SER A 67 12.56 -1.03 -17.37
C SER A 67 11.77 -0.88 -16.08
N ALA A 68 10.88 0.13 -16.01
CA ALA A 68 9.98 0.26 -14.86
C ALA A 68 8.65 0.86 -15.27
N ILE A 69 7.56 0.36 -14.68
CA ILE A 69 6.20 0.84 -14.91
C ILE A 69 5.45 1.01 -13.59
N THR A 70 4.73 2.13 -13.49
CA THR A 70 3.77 2.37 -12.42
C THR A 70 2.37 2.03 -12.92
N ILE A 71 1.64 1.20 -12.16
CA ILE A 71 0.29 0.79 -12.53
C ILE A 71 -0.72 1.23 -11.48
N ASN A 72 -1.96 1.42 -11.92
CA ASN A 72 -3.09 1.73 -11.06
C ASN A 72 -4.29 0.85 -11.39
N ASP A 73 -4.62 -0.03 -10.48
CA ASP A 73 -5.82 -0.88 -10.44
C ASP A 73 -6.48 -0.70 -9.05
N VAL A 74 -6.46 0.54 -8.57
CA VAL A 74 -6.87 0.97 -7.22
C VAL A 74 -6.22 0.05 -6.16
N CYS A 75 -6.96 -0.44 -5.16
CA CYS A 75 -6.43 -1.31 -4.09
C CYS A 75 -5.86 -2.65 -4.60
N GLY A 76 -6.19 -3.06 -5.83
CA GLY A 76 -5.67 -4.25 -6.51
C GLY A 76 -4.29 -4.08 -7.16
N SER A 77 -3.75 -2.86 -7.20
CA SER A 77 -2.55 -2.54 -7.99
C SER A 77 -1.34 -3.42 -7.66
N GLY A 78 -1.06 -3.67 -6.38
CA GLY A 78 0.05 -4.52 -5.97
C GLY A 78 -0.09 -5.96 -6.48
N LEU A 79 -1.28 -6.56 -6.34
CA LEU A 79 -1.54 -7.89 -6.87
C LEU A 79 -1.54 -7.91 -8.41
N LYS A 80 -2.02 -6.85 -9.05
CA LYS A 80 -1.96 -6.70 -10.51
C LYS A 80 -0.52 -6.62 -11.02
N ALA A 81 0.38 -5.98 -10.27
CA ALA A 81 1.80 -5.98 -10.60
C ALA A 81 2.39 -7.40 -10.65
N LEU A 82 2.02 -8.26 -9.67
CA LEU A 82 2.44 -9.66 -9.67
C LEU A 82 1.88 -10.44 -10.87
N HIS A 83 0.62 -10.20 -11.23
CA HIS A 83 0.03 -10.81 -12.42
C HIS A 83 0.78 -10.43 -13.70
N LEU A 84 1.12 -9.16 -13.87
CA LEU A 84 1.88 -8.68 -15.03
C LEU A 84 3.29 -9.26 -15.06
N ALA A 85 3.99 -9.30 -13.93
CA ALA A 85 5.28 -9.93 -13.81
C ALA A 85 5.23 -11.42 -14.18
N THR A 86 4.21 -12.15 -13.71
CA THR A 86 3.99 -13.56 -14.07
C THR A 86 3.82 -13.70 -15.57
N GLN A 87 3.01 -12.85 -16.20
CA GLN A 87 2.80 -12.87 -17.65
C GLN A 87 4.08 -12.59 -18.44
N ALA A 88 4.86 -11.57 -18.04
CA ALA A 88 6.13 -11.25 -18.69
C ALA A 88 7.10 -12.44 -18.66
N ILE A 89 7.22 -13.11 -17.50
CA ILE A 89 8.07 -14.30 -17.33
C ILE A 89 7.54 -15.48 -18.17
N GLN A 90 6.25 -15.72 -18.17
CA GLN A 90 5.64 -16.82 -18.95
C GLN A 90 5.74 -16.60 -20.45
N CYS A 91 5.69 -15.35 -20.92
CA CYS A 91 5.87 -14.99 -22.32
C CYS A 91 7.35 -14.99 -22.76
N GLY A 92 8.29 -15.11 -21.83
CA GLY A 92 9.73 -15.07 -22.11
C GLY A 92 10.25 -13.66 -22.41
N GLU A 93 9.51 -12.62 -22.02
CA GLU A 93 9.91 -11.22 -22.17
C GLU A 93 10.83 -10.75 -21.05
N ALA A 94 10.77 -11.40 -19.88
CA ALA A 94 11.61 -11.14 -18.73
C ALA A 94 11.99 -12.44 -18.02
N ASP A 95 13.18 -12.47 -17.44
CA ASP A 95 13.64 -13.56 -16.57
C ASP A 95 13.40 -13.25 -15.08
N ILE A 96 13.66 -11.98 -14.67
CA ILE A 96 13.59 -11.54 -13.29
C ILE A 96 12.84 -10.20 -13.23
N VAL A 97 11.74 -10.18 -12.49
CA VAL A 97 10.90 -8.99 -12.31
C VAL A 97 10.72 -8.70 -10.82
N ILE A 98 10.89 -7.44 -10.42
CA ILE A 98 10.48 -6.97 -9.10
C ILE A 98 9.08 -6.41 -9.22
N ALA A 99 8.13 -6.97 -8.47
CA ALA A 99 6.73 -6.58 -8.50
C ALA A 99 6.17 -6.31 -7.10
N GLY A 100 5.27 -5.35 -7.00
CA GLY A 100 4.66 -4.99 -5.71
C GLY A 100 3.87 -3.70 -5.76
N GLY A 101 3.90 -2.95 -4.67
CA GLY A 101 3.23 -1.67 -4.56
C GLY A 101 3.88 -0.76 -3.53
N GLN A 102 3.63 0.52 -3.68
CA GLN A 102 4.06 1.59 -2.78
C GLN A 102 2.97 2.64 -2.68
N GLU A 103 2.76 3.19 -1.51
CA GLU A 103 1.77 4.26 -1.30
C GLU A 103 2.14 5.11 -0.09
N ASN A 104 1.83 6.39 -0.14
CA ASN A 104 1.79 7.21 1.04
C ASN A 104 0.51 8.06 1.02
N MET A 105 -0.50 7.58 1.72
CA MET A 105 -1.81 8.23 1.80
C MET A 105 -1.75 9.52 2.64
N SER A 106 -0.83 9.59 3.60
CA SER A 106 -0.61 10.78 4.45
C SER A 106 -0.08 11.98 3.66
N ARG A 107 0.54 11.76 2.50
CA ARG A 107 1.11 12.82 1.67
C ARG A 107 0.33 13.10 0.39
N ALA A 108 -0.85 12.52 0.24
CA ALA A 108 -1.72 12.83 -0.88
C ALA A 108 -2.03 14.33 -0.92
N PRO A 109 -1.74 15.04 -2.02
CA PRO A 109 -1.94 16.48 -2.08
C PRO A 109 -3.40 16.84 -2.31
N HIS A 110 -3.75 18.07 -1.92
CA HIS A 110 -4.94 18.72 -2.47
C HIS A 110 -4.59 19.33 -3.82
N VAL A 111 -5.45 19.15 -4.80
CA VAL A 111 -5.24 19.61 -6.18
C VAL A 111 -6.26 20.67 -6.56
N LEU A 112 -5.81 21.63 -7.36
CA LEU A 112 -6.65 22.64 -7.98
C LEU A 112 -6.84 22.26 -9.46
N THR A 113 -7.98 21.66 -9.80
CA THR A 113 -8.22 21.04 -11.11
C THR A 113 -8.24 22.03 -12.27
N ASP A 114 -8.76 23.25 -12.03
CA ASP A 114 -9.01 24.24 -13.09
C ASP A 114 -7.91 25.32 -13.18
N SER A 115 -6.78 25.12 -12.49
CA SER A 115 -5.72 26.15 -12.38
C SER A 115 -5.00 26.44 -13.70
N ARG A 116 -4.97 25.50 -14.64
CA ARG A 116 -4.19 25.65 -15.89
C ARG A 116 -4.74 26.72 -16.83
N THR A 117 -6.02 26.97 -16.79
CA THR A 117 -6.69 28.04 -17.56
C THR A 117 -6.64 29.41 -16.86
N GLY A 118 -6.01 29.49 -15.70
CA GLY A 118 -5.92 30.69 -14.85
C GLY A 118 -7.10 30.83 -13.90
N ALA A 119 -6.90 31.61 -12.83
CA ALA A 119 -7.95 31.92 -11.87
C ALA A 119 -8.93 32.91 -12.49
N GLN A 120 -10.22 32.52 -12.48
CA GLN A 120 -11.31 33.40 -12.90
C GLN A 120 -11.92 34.12 -11.68
N LEU A 121 -12.80 35.09 -11.91
CA LEU A 121 -13.53 35.76 -10.85
C LEU A 121 -14.39 34.76 -10.07
N GLY A 122 -14.21 34.69 -8.74
CA GLY A 122 -14.91 33.78 -7.85
C GLY A 122 -13.96 32.86 -7.06
N ASN A 123 -14.54 31.98 -6.27
CA ASN A 123 -13.79 31.04 -5.43
C ASN A 123 -13.32 29.84 -6.26
N SER A 124 -12.13 29.32 -5.92
CA SER A 124 -11.63 28.04 -6.42
C SER A 124 -11.71 26.99 -5.29
N GLN A 125 -12.00 25.75 -5.66
CA GLN A 125 -12.07 24.64 -4.72
C GLN A 125 -10.84 23.75 -4.84
N LEU A 126 -10.25 23.41 -3.69
CA LEU A 126 -9.21 22.37 -3.61
C LEU A 126 -9.87 21.02 -3.44
N VAL A 127 -9.43 20.04 -4.22
CA VAL A 127 -9.90 18.65 -4.18
C VAL A 127 -8.87 17.80 -3.43
N ASP A 128 -9.30 17.08 -2.40
CA ASP A 128 -8.47 16.11 -1.70
C ASP A 128 -8.26 14.88 -2.61
N SER A 129 -7.06 14.71 -3.14
CA SER A 129 -6.75 13.60 -4.03
C SER A 129 -6.81 12.23 -3.35
N LEU A 130 -6.58 12.15 -2.02
CA LEU A 130 -6.75 10.92 -1.27
C LEU A 130 -8.18 10.39 -1.37
N VAL A 131 -9.14 11.27 -1.15
CA VAL A 131 -10.56 10.92 -1.20
C VAL A 131 -11.01 10.75 -2.65
N HIS A 132 -10.74 11.74 -3.50
CA HIS A 132 -11.27 11.80 -4.86
C HIS A 132 -10.73 10.68 -5.76
N ASP A 133 -9.42 10.43 -5.73
CA ASP A 133 -8.77 9.46 -6.63
C ASP A 133 -8.67 8.06 -6.03
N GLY A 134 -8.69 7.94 -4.70
CA GLY A 134 -8.46 6.67 -4.01
C GLY A 134 -9.68 6.07 -3.31
N LEU A 135 -10.63 6.89 -2.82
CA LEU A 135 -11.69 6.45 -1.92
C LEU A 135 -13.11 6.81 -2.38
N TRP A 136 -13.25 7.48 -3.53
CA TRP A 136 -14.55 7.89 -4.06
C TRP A 136 -14.96 7.00 -5.22
N ASP A 137 -16.18 6.47 -5.17
CA ASP A 137 -16.79 5.76 -6.29
C ASP A 137 -17.23 6.78 -7.35
N ALA A 138 -16.48 6.84 -8.45
CA ALA A 138 -16.70 7.79 -9.54
C ALA A 138 -18.00 7.54 -10.32
N PHE A 139 -18.60 6.36 -10.19
CA PHE A 139 -19.82 5.99 -10.93
C PHE A 139 -21.09 6.26 -10.13
N ASN A 140 -21.04 6.03 -8.81
CA ASN A 140 -22.18 6.17 -7.93
C ASN A 140 -22.12 7.42 -7.04
N ASP A 141 -21.03 8.19 -7.14
CA ASP A 141 -20.84 9.48 -6.47
C ASP A 141 -20.96 9.39 -4.94
N TYR A 142 -20.25 8.43 -4.34
CA TYR A 142 -20.16 8.27 -2.90
C TYR A 142 -18.80 7.68 -2.46
N HIS A 143 -18.48 7.84 -1.17
CA HIS A 143 -17.29 7.23 -0.57
C HIS A 143 -17.42 5.70 -0.57
N ILE A 144 -16.33 4.95 -0.88
CA ILE A 144 -16.34 3.47 -0.94
C ILE A 144 -16.76 2.80 0.37
N GLY A 145 -16.72 3.50 1.51
CA GLY A 145 -17.32 3.03 2.76
C GLY A 145 -18.83 2.80 2.66
N VAL A 146 -19.53 3.57 1.79
CA VAL A 146 -20.95 3.34 1.49
C VAL A 146 -21.14 2.05 0.69
N THR A 147 -20.16 1.65 -0.14
CA THR A 147 -20.19 0.34 -0.81
C THR A 147 -20.21 -0.79 0.21
N ALA A 148 -19.45 -0.68 1.29
CA ALA A 148 -19.48 -1.67 2.38
C ALA A 148 -20.84 -1.70 3.09
N GLU A 149 -21.48 -0.53 3.30
CA GLU A 149 -22.85 -0.46 3.85
C GLU A 149 -23.88 -1.11 2.89
N ASN A 150 -23.73 -0.91 1.58
CA ASN A 150 -24.58 -1.56 0.58
C ASN A 150 -24.48 -3.08 0.67
N LEU A 151 -23.26 -3.62 0.73
CA LEU A 151 -23.03 -5.06 0.89
C LEU A 151 -23.59 -5.57 2.22
N ALA A 152 -23.39 -4.83 3.30
CA ALA A 152 -23.92 -5.21 4.61
C ALA A 152 -25.45 -5.34 4.58
N ARG A 153 -26.14 -4.42 3.91
CA ARG A 153 -27.59 -4.46 3.73
C ARG A 153 -28.03 -5.59 2.81
N GLU A 154 -27.39 -5.74 1.65
CA GLU A 154 -27.75 -6.75 0.65
C GLU A 154 -27.62 -8.17 1.18
N TYR A 155 -26.53 -8.45 1.88
CA TYR A 155 -26.21 -9.80 2.41
C TYR A 155 -26.62 -10.01 3.86
N GLY A 156 -27.30 -9.03 4.50
CA GLY A 156 -27.74 -9.14 5.89
C GLY A 156 -26.60 -9.29 6.89
N ILE A 157 -25.43 -8.66 6.63
CA ILE A 157 -24.25 -8.75 7.49
C ILE A 157 -24.42 -7.76 8.65
N SER A 158 -24.70 -8.29 9.83
CA SER A 158 -24.93 -7.45 11.00
C SER A 158 -23.66 -6.74 11.49
N ARG A 159 -23.84 -5.65 12.23
CA ARG A 159 -22.76 -4.93 12.91
C ARG A 159 -21.95 -5.87 13.81
N GLN A 160 -22.61 -6.78 14.53
CA GLN A 160 -21.95 -7.74 15.41
C GLN A 160 -21.04 -8.69 14.65
N LEU A 161 -21.45 -9.17 13.46
CA LEU A 161 -20.61 -10.01 12.60
C LEU A 161 -19.39 -9.27 12.09
N GLN A 162 -19.57 -8.01 11.67
CA GLN A 162 -18.47 -7.15 11.21
C GLN A 162 -17.46 -6.91 12.35
N ASP A 163 -17.91 -6.54 13.53
CA ASP A 163 -17.05 -6.32 14.70
C ASP A 163 -16.35 -7.60 15.17
N ALA A 164 -17.03 -8.75 15.15
CA ALA A 164 -16.43 -10.04 15.49
C ALA A 164 -15.32 -10.43 14.51
N TYR A 165 -15.53 -10.20 13.21
CA TYR A 165 -14.49 -10.42 12.20
C TYR A 165 -13.30 -9.49 12.38
N ALA A 166 -13.54 -8.18 12.60
CA ALA A 166 -12.50 -7.20 12.85
C ALA A 166 -11.68 -7.55 14.11
N LEU A 167 -12.33 -7.93 15.20
CA LEU A 167 -11.65 -8.36 16.42
C LEU A 167 -10.77 -9.59 16.17
N SER A 168 -11.30 -10.60 15.47
CA SER A 168 -10.55 -11.80 15.10
C SER A 168 -9.33 -11.46 14.25
N SER A 169 -9.46 -10.51 13.30
CA SER A 169 -8.34 -10.04 12.48
C SER A 169 -7.25 -9.36 13.32
N GLN A 170 -7.63 -8.47 14.25
CA GLN A 170 -6.69 -7.83 15.18
C GLN A 170 -5.94 -8.86 16.05
N GLN A 171 -6.66 -9.84 16.59
CA GLN A 171 -6.09 -10.90 17.43
C GLN A 171 -5.09 -11.76 16.65
N LYS A 172 -5.43 -12.15 15.41
CA LYS A 172 -4.54 -12.93 14.53
C LYS A 172 -3.27 -12.13 14.16
N ALA A 173 -3.43 -10.86 13.78
CA ALA A 173 -2.29 -10.00 13.46
C ALA A 173 -1.37 -9.85 14.67
N ARG A 174 -1.92 -9.60 15.84
CA ARG A 174 -1.14 -9.49 17.08
C ARG A 174 -0.39 -10.78 17.41
N ALA A 175 -1.07 -11.91 17.36
CA ALA A 175 -0.45 -13.22 17.62
C ALA A 175 0.70 -13.51 16.64
N ALA A 176 0.55 -13.14 15.37
CA ALA A 176 1.59 -13.30 14.36
C ALA A 176 2.80 -12.38 14.63
N ILE A 177 2.56 -11.12 15.02
CA ILE A 177 3.63 -10.18 15.41
C ILE A 177 4.37 -10.68 16.64
N ASP A 178 3.66 -11.08 17.69
CA ASP A 178 4.27 -11.57 18.95
C ASP A 178 5.07 -12.86 18.73
N ALA A 179 4.64 -13.70 17.78
CA ALA A 179 5.37 -14.89 17.35
C ALA A 179 6.53 -14.59 16.37
N GLY A 180 6.77 -13.33 16.02
CA GLY A 180 7.86 -12.91 15.13
C GLY A 180 7.70 -13.35 13.67
N ARG A 181 6.48 -13.72 13.23
CA ARG A 181 6.25 -14.29 11.89
C ARG A 181 6.58 -13.34 10.74
N PHE A 182 6.54 -12.03 10.96
CA PHE A 182 6.86 -11.01 9.95
C PHE A 182 8.29 -10.49 10.03
N LYS A 183 9.08 -10.93 11.02
CA LYS A 183 10.40 -10.37 11.32
C LYS A 183 11.35 -10.46 10.13
N ASP A 184 11.32 -11.57 9.41
CA ASP A 184 12.21 -11.82 8.27
C ASP A 184 11.76 -11.06 6.99
N GLU A 185 10.49 -10.66 6.92
CA GLU A 185 9.92 -9.94 5.78
C GLU A 185 10.13 -8.42 5.92
N ILE A 186 10.02 -7.89 7.13
CA ILE A 186 10.04 -6.45 7.39
C ILE A 186 11.40 -5.84 7.04
N VAL A 187 11.35 -4.71 6.33
CA VAL A 187 12.50 -3.83 6.10
C VAL A 187 12.40 -2.65 7.06
N PRO A 188 13.30 -2.51 8.04
CA PRO A 188 13.26 -1.38 8.97
C PRO A 188 13.45 -0.05 8.26
N VAL A 189 12.64 0.94 8.63
CA VAL A 189 12.69 2.29 8.07
C VAL A 189 13.17 3.27 9.14
N MET A 190 14.23 4.03 8.82
CA MET A 190 14.72 5.10 9.68
C MET A 190 13.89 6.36 9.41
N THR A 191 13.23 6.89 10.42
CA THR A 191 12.44 8.12 10.31
C THR A 191 12.87 9.14 11.37
N GLN A 192 12.47 10.40 11.18
CA GLN A 192 12.73 11.47 12.14
C GLN A 192 11.40 11.85 12.83
N SER A 193 11.41 11.82 14.15
CA SER A 193 10.29 12.26 14.96
C SER A 193 10.80 13.16 16.09
N ASN A 194 10.30 14.39 16.17
CA ASN A 194 10.69 15.38 17.19
C ASN A 194 12.23 15.56 17.33
N GLY A 195 12.95 15.54 16.21
CA GLY A 195 14.42 15.67 16.20
C GLY A 195 15.20 14.43 16.62
N GLN A 196 14.52 13.31 16.85
CA GLN A 196 15.14 12.03 17.17
C GLN A 196 14.96 11.04 16.02
N THR A 197 15.97 10.24 15.78
CA THR A 197 15.88 9.13 14.83
C THR A 197 15.11 7.98 15.45
N LEU A 198 14.05 7.55 14.80
CA LEU A 198 13.24 6.41 15.17
C LEU A 198 13.38 5.31 14.12
N VAL A 199 13.46 4.06 14.55
CA VAL A 199 13.39 2.89 13.68
C VAL A 199 11.96 2.37 13.68
N VAL A 200 11.35 2.31 12.49
CA VAL A 200 10.03 1.71 12.30
C VAL A 200 10.24 0.32 11.71
N ASP A 201 10.03 -0.71 12.51
CA ASP A 201 10.23 -2.12 12.21
C ASP A 201 9.04 -3.00 12.61
N THR A 202 7.94 -2.37 12.96
CA THR A 202 6.71 -3.04 13.39
C THR A 202 5.50 -2.27 12.87
N ASP A 203 4.50 -2.98 12.38
CA ASP A 203 3.25 -2.39 11.94
C ASP A 203 2.50 -1.69 13.07
N GLU A 204 2.07 -0.45 12.84
CA GLU A 204 1.43 0.38 13.85
C GLU A 204 -0.08 0.15 13.98
N GLN A 205 -0.73 -0.36 12.92
CA GLN A 205 -2.18 -0.47 12.85
C GLN A 205 -2.77 -1.61 13.72
N PRO A 206 -2.12 -2.78 13.87
CA PRO A 206 -2.62 -3.82 14.75
C PRO A 206 -2.72 -3.33 16.20
N ARG A 207 -3.91 -3.44 16.79
CA ARG A 207 -4.23 -2.90 18.12
C ARG A 207 -4.11 -3.96 19.21
N THR A 208 -3.37 -3.63 20.25
CA THR A 208 -3.24 -4.49 21.44
C THR A 208 -4.46 -4.43 22.35
N ASP A 209 -5.22 -3.34 22.26
CA ASP A 209 -6.37 -2.99 23.11
C ASP A 209 -7.71 -3.24 22.43
N ALA A 210 -7.73 -3.97 21.30
CA ALA A 210 -8.97 -4.30 20.61
C ALA A 210 -9.85 -5.23 21.46
N SER A 211 -11.11 -4.84 21.66
CA SER A 211 -12.10 -5.62 22.38
C SER A 211 -13.48 -5.49 21.75
N ALA A 212 -14.34 -6.48 22.00
CA ALA A 212 -15.72 -6.47 21.50
C ALA A 212 -16.50 -5.23 22.00
N GLU A 213 -16.31 -4.88 23.28
CA GLU A 213 -16.94 -3.72 23.90
C GLU A 213 -16.42 -2.42 23.32
N GLY A 214 -15.12 -2.35 23.00
CA GLY A 214 -14.48 -1.20 22.36
C GLY A 214 -15.03 -0.97 20.96
N LEU A 215 -15.15 -2.01 20.15
CA LEU A 215 -15.71 -1.95 18.80
C LEU A 215 -17.21 -1.57 18.83
N ALA A 216 -17.98 -2.17 19.69
CA ALA A 216 -19.43 -1.90 19.81
C ALA A 216 -19.76 -0.43 20.13
N ARG A 217 -18.86 0.29 20.78
CA ARG A 217 -19.03 1.73 21.14
C ARG A 217 -18.77 2.69 19.98
N LEU A 218 -18.19 2.21 18.88
CA LEU A 218 -17.85 3.08 17.76
C LEU A 218 -19.10 3.46 16.97
N ASN A 219 -19.18 4.73 16.59
CA ASN A 219 -20.25 5.21 15.73
C ASN A 219 -19.99 4.81 14.26
N PRO A 220 -21.05 4.60 13.47
CA PRO A 220 -20.94 4.47 12.02
C PRO A 220 -20.20 5.67 11.39
N SER A 221 -19.38 5.41 10.37
CA SER A 221 -18.49 6.41 9.78
C SER A 221 -19.00 6.98 8.45
N PHE A 222 -19.83 6.24 7.72
CA PHE A 222 -20.22 6.59 6.35
C PHE A 222 -21.72 6.80 6.19
N ASP A 223 -22.53 6.18 6.99
CA ASP A 223 -23.98 6.31 7.04
C ASP A 223 -24.39 6.37 8.52
N SER A 224 -25.14 7.40 8.92
CA SER A 224 -25.55 7.58 10.33
C SER A 224 -26.39 6.41 10.89
N LEU A 225 -27.06 5.68 10.01
CA LEU A 225 -27.84 4.46 10.32
C LEU A 225 -27.10 3.18 9.92
N GLY A 226 -25.84 3.30 9.56
CA GLY A 226 -25.02 2.21 9.07
C GLY A 226 -24.38 1.36 10.14
N SER A 227 -23.50 0.48 9.71
CA SER A 227 -22.81 -0.49 10.55
C SER A 227 -21.29 -0.47 10.41
N VAL A 228 -20.77 0.19 9.39
CA VAL A 228 -19.33 0.31 9.11
C VAL A 228 -18.72 1.43 9.96
N THR A 229 -17.70 1.09 10.75
CA THR A 229 -17.05 1.99 11.69
C THR A 229 -15.54 2.06 11.45
N ALA A 230 -14.86 3.01 12.09
CA ALA A 230 -13.39 3.07 12.06
C ALA A 230 -12.70 1.82 12.65
N GLY A 231 -13.43 0.96 13.38
CA GLY A 231 -12.89 -0.27 13.99
C GLY A 231 -13.06 -1.50 13.11
N ASN A 232 -14.00 -1.49 12.18
CA ASN A 232 -14.26 -2.60 11.26
C ASN A 232 -14.06 -2.23 9.78
N ALA A 233 -13.46 -1.06 9.50
CA ALA A 233 -13.04 -0.61 8.19
C ALA A 233 -11.50 -0.56 8.09
N SER A 234 -10.97 -0.51 6.85
CA SER A 234 -9.55 -0.30 6.62
C SER A 234 -9.10 1.08 7.09
N SER A 235 -7.89 1.16 7.60
CA SER A 235 -7.23 2.42 7.94
C SER A 235 -6.57 3.07 6.72
N ILE A 236 -6.19 4.35 6.87
CA ILE A 236 -5.28 5.04 5.95
C ILE A 236 -3.86 4.62 6.30
N ASN A 237 -3.06 4.20 5.30
CA ASN A 237 -1.75 3.62 5.53
C ASN A 237 -0.68 4.21 4.60
N ASP A 238 0.56 4.15 5.08
CA ASP A 238 1.78 4.48 4.35
C ASP A 238 2.66 3.24 4.35
N GLY A 239 3.16 2.82 3.19
CA GLY A 239 3.98 1.63 3.12
C GLY A 239 4.39 1.24 1.70
N ALA A 240 5.23 0.20 1.62
CA ALA A 240 5.58 -0.46 0.38
C ALA A 240 5.86 -1.94 0.65
N ALA A 241 5.56 -2.77 -0.33
CA ALA A 241 5.90 -4.18 -0.33
C ALA A 241 6.24 -4.64 -1.74
N ALA A 242 7.26 -5.48 -1.88
CA ALA A 242 7.65 -6.02 -3.17
C ALA A 242 8.20 -7.45 -3.03
N VAL A 243 8.12 -8.19 -4.12
CA VAL A 243 8.68 -9.52 -4.27
C VAL A 243 9.53 -9.59 -5.54
N MET A 244 10.57 -10.42 -5.53
CA MET A 244 11.32 -10.75 -6.72
C MET A 244 10.74 -12.03 -7.33
N MET A 245 10.33 -11.95 -8.59
CA MET A 245 9.69 -13.04 -9.33
C MET A 245 10.59 -13.50 -10.46
N MET A 246 10.65 -14.80 -10.68
CA MET A 246 11.42 -15.41 -11.77
C MET A 246 10.90 -16.81 -12.08
N SER A 247 11.32 -17.39 -13.21
CA SER A 247 11.02 -18.77 -13.49
C SER A 247 11.74 -19.71 -12.50
N GLU A 248 11.17 -20.89 -12.26
CA GLU A 248 11.82 -21.93 -11.44
C GLU A 248 13.21 -22.30 -11.97
N ALA A 249 13.35 -22.38 -13.28
CA ALA A 249 14.64 -22.66 -13.91
C ALA A 249 15.69 -21.58 -13.58
N LYS A 250 15.28 -20.31 -13.59
CA LYS A 250 16.16 -19.18 -13.25
C LYS A 250 16.52 -19.19 -11.76
N ALA A 251 15.57 -19.45 -10.87
CA ALA A 251 15.81 -19.55 -9.44
C ALA A 251 16.82 -20.67 -9.12
N ARG A 252 16.66 -21.85 -9.73
CA ARG A 252 17.61 -22.96 -9.60
C ARG A 252 19.01 -22.62 -10.11
N ALA A 253 19.11 -21.95 -11.26
CA ALA A 253 20.39 -21.53 -11.85
C ALA A 253 21.14 -20.53 -10.96
N LEU A 254 20.40 -19.71 -10.19
CA LEU A 254 20.94 -18.76 -9.23
C LEU A 254 21.10 -19.32 -7.80
N ASN A 255 20.81 -20.62 -7.60
CA ASN A 255 20.79 -21.28 -6.28
C ASN A 255 19.86 -20.59 -5.27
N LEU A 256 18.76 -20.01 -5.74
CA LEU A 256 17.77 -19.39 -4.90
C LEU A 256 16.71 -20.42 -4.49
N SER A 257 16.29 -20.36 -3.23
CA SER A 257 15.16 -21.14 -2.74
C SER A 257 13.84 -20.46 -3.15
N LEU A 258 12.87 -21.28 -3.56
CA LEU A 258 11.49 -20.87 -3.68
C LEU A 258 10.93 -20.64 -2.29
N ILE A 259 10.81 -19.40 -1.89
CA ILE A 259 10.13 -18.99 -0.66
C ILE A 259 10.78 -19.58 0.60
N HIS A 260 10.76 -18.85 1.66
CA HIS A 260 10.99 -19.34 3.01
C HIS A 260 9.87 -20.27 3.42
N ILE A 261 9.85 -21.42 2.84
CA ILE A 261 8.91 -22.46 3.23
C ILE A 261 9.39 -23.04 4.55
#